data_b1c66f26ce24f6c0e4400d755d0f9358
#
_entry.id   b1c66f26ce24f6c0e4400d755d0f9358
#
_cell.length_a   1.000
_cell.length_b   1.000
_cell.length_c   1.000
_cell.angle_alpha   90.00
_cell.angle_beta   90.00
_cell.angle_gamma   90.00
#
_symmetry.space_group_name_H-M   'P 1'
#
loop_
_entity.id
_entity.type
_entity.pdbx_description
1 polymer ?
#
loop_
_entity_poly.entity_id
_entity_poly.type
_entity_poly.pdbx_seq_one_letter_code
_entity_poly.pdbx_strand_id
1 'polypeptide(L)'
;KSIQFETISQDSRMLDTATFDAFGQFLRGSYPSVFETVEVDTFSTHTYLLHWPGTEAATKNYLFIAHQDVVPVDRKSIAEWSAAPFSGDFVADSTRAVEGWIYGRGTLDDKSALIALMETIESLSYSGFQPEEHLYFCFGQDEEIGGKAGAAVVAAHCRAKGLRFDAILDEGGIISTGSIPGLKDTPVALIGTAEKGYLSVEVSFNLAGGHSSMPNTETAITRAATFTNAL
;
A
#
# COMPACT_ATOMS: atom_id res chain seq x y z
N LYS A 1 -8.85 10.82 -10.43
CA LYS A 1 -8.64 9.98 -11.64
C LYS A 1 -7.85 8.71 -11.30
N SER A 2 -6.80 8.79 -10.45
CA SER A 2 -6.01 7.61 -10.00
C SER A 2 -6.89 6.50 -9.40
N ILE A 3 -7.97 6.86 -8.69
CA ILE A 3 -8.91 5.94 -8.05
C ILE A 3 -9.72 5.12 -9.06
N GLN A 4 -9.89 5.61 -10.29
CA GLN A 4 -10.65 4.93 -11.33
C GLN A 4 -9.93 3.72 -11.93
N PHE A 5 -8.67 3.52 -11.62
CA PHE A 5 -7.93 2.32 -12.00
C PHE A 5 -8.10 1.26 -10.90
N GLU A 6 -8.79 0.19 -11.24
CA GLU A 6 -9.04 -0.94 -10.34
C GLU A 6 -7.81 -1.86 -10.24
N THR A 7 -6.70 -1.33 -9.73
CA THR A 7 -5.45 -2.07 -9.56
C THR A 7 -5.55 -3.07 -8.40
N ILE A 8 -6.50 -3.98 -8.49
CA ILE A 8 -6.78 -4.96 -7.42
C ILE A 8 -5.72 -6.05 -7.46
N SER A 9 -5.08 -6.29 -6.30
CA SER A 9 -4.25 -7.45 -6.04
C SER A 9 -5.00 -8.42 -5.12
N GLN A 10 -5.29 -9.60 -5.60
CA GLN A 10 -5.95 -10.65 -4.83
C GLN A 10 -5.17 -11.96 -4.83
N ASP A 11 -4.48 -12.25 -5.91
CA ASP A 11 -3.59 -13.39 -6.05
C ASP A 11 -2.46 -13.01 -7.02
N SER A 12 -1.22 -13.19 -6.62
CA SER A 12 -0.04 -12.86 -7.42
C SER A 12 -0.01 -13.51 -8.81
N ARG A 13 -0.81 -14.55 -9.02
CA ARG A 13 -0.96 -15.27 -10.31
C ARG A 13 -2.06 -14.67 -11.20
N MET A 14 -2.87 -13.75 -10.70
CA MET A 14 -4.07 -13.22 -11.34
C MET A 14 -4.11 -11.68 -11.35
N LEU A 15 -2.95 -11.03 -11.33
CA LEU A 15 -2.87 -9.57 -11.51
C LEU A 15 -3.45 -9.17 -12.87
N ASP A 16 -4.36 -8.22 -12.87
CA ASP A 16 -4.84 -7.59 -14.12
C ASP A 16 -3.77 -6.64 -14.66
N THR A 17 -2.83 -7.20 -15.41
CA THR A 17 -1.69 -6.47 -15.97
C THR A 17 -2.13 -5.29 -16.84
N ALA A 18 -3.27 -5.36 -17.53
CA ALA A 18 -3.75 -4.28 -18.38
C ALA A 18 -4.15 -3.05 -17.56
N THR A 19 -4.77 -3.25 -16.40
CA THR A 19 -5.13 -2.14 -15.50
C THR A 19 -3.89 -1.51 -14.88
N PHE A 20 -2.89 -2.30 -14.48
CA PHE A 20 -1.61 -1.77 -13.99
C PHE A 20 -0.82 -1.05 -15.09
N ASP A 21 -0.82 -1.57 -16.33
CA ASP A 21 -0.21 -0.88 -17.48
C ASP A 21 -0.88 0.48 -17.72
N ALA A 22 -2.21 0.52 -17.70
CA ALA A 22 -2.97 1.76 -17.86
C ALA A 22 -2.69 2.76 -16.74
N PHE A 23 -2.56 2.29 -15.49
CA PHE A 23 -2.19 3.12 -14.35
C PHE A 23 -0.76 3.69 -14.50
N GLY A 24 0.20 2.86 -14.90
CA GLY A 24 1.57 3.31 -15.18
C GLY A 24 1.63 4.35 -16.30
N GLN A 25 0.82 4.18 -17.38
CA GLN A 25 0.69 5.19 -18.44
C GLN A 25 0.05 6.48 -17.92
N PHE A 26 -0.96 6.38 -17.06
CA PHE A 26 -1.56 7.54 -16.39
C PHE A 26 -0.52 8.32 -15.58
N LEU A 27 0.31 7.65 -14.78
CA LEU A 27 1.37 8.30 -14.01
C LEU A 27 2.36 9.03 -14.94
N ARG A 28 2.86 8.36 -15.98
CA ARG A 28 3.78 8.98 -16.95
C ARG A 28 3.18 10.17 -17.68
N GLY A 29 1.91 10.08 -18.05
CA GLY A 29 1.22 11.17 -18.74
C GLY A 29 0.83 12.34 -17.84
N SER A 30 0.65 12.10 -16.55
CA SER A 30 0.26 13.13 -15.58
C SER A 30 1.46 13.86 -14.96
N TYR A 31 2.62 13.21 -14.90
CA TYR A 31 3.81 13.68 -14.19
C TYR A 31 5.07 13.67 -15.10
N PRO A 32 5.07 14.40 -16.22
CA PRO A 32 6.18 14.37 -17.18
C PRO A 32 7.49 14.84 -16.58
N SER A 33 7.50 15.88 -15.72
CA SER A 33 8.73 16.40 -15.12
C SER A 33 9.38 15.40 -14.16
N VAL A 34 8.58 14.55 -13.50
CA VAL A 34 9.11 13.43 -12.71
C VAL A 34 9.97 12.53 -13.60
N PHE A 35 9.38 12.03 -14.69
CA PHE A 35 10.04 11.05 -15.55
C PHE A 35 11.17 11.64 -16.42
N GLU A 36 11.28 12.96 -16.52
CA GLU A 36 12.41 13.66 -17.11
C GLU A 36 13.56 13.86 -16.11
N THR A 37 13.27 13.88 -14.82
CA THR A 37 14.22 14.24 -13.76
C THR A 37 14.78 13.03 -13.02
N VAL A 38 13.97 12.00 -12.78
CA VAL A 38 14.37 10.84 -11.99
C VAL A 38 14.76 9.65 -12.86
N GLU A 39 15.69 8.85 -12.38
CA GLU A 39 16.00 7.54 -12.95
C GLU A 39 14.91 6.55 -12.53
N VAL A 40 14.45 5.68 -13.43
CA VAL A 40 13.36 4.74 -13.16
C VAL A 40 13.77 3.33 -13.49
N ASP A 41 13.86 2.49 -12.47
CA ASP A 41 13.95 1.04 -12.60
C ASP A 41 12.57 0.40 -12.45
N THR A 42 12.28 -0.60 -13.28
CA THR A 42 11.01 -1.35 -13.23
C THR A 42 11.27 -2.80 -12.87
N PHE A 43 10.54 -3.30 -11.88
CA PHE A 43 10.62 -4.67 -11.39
C PHE A 43 9.28 -5.37 -11.57
N SER A 44 9.31 -6.67 -11.85
CA SER A 44 8.11 -7.51 -11.96
C SER A 44 6.99 -6.89 -12.80
N THR A 45 7.36 -6.13 -13.82
CA THR A 45 6.53 -5.38 -14.78
C THR A 45 5.90 -4.06 -14.29
N HIS A 46 5.47 -3.95 -13.03
CA HIS A 46 4.70 -2.79 -12.56
C HIS A 46 5.22 -2.15 -11.27
N THR A 47 6.21 -2.74 -10.61
CA THR A 47 6.84 -2.10 -9.44
C THR A 47 7.93 -1.14 -9.92
N TYR A 48 7.88 0.09 -9.45
CA TYR A 48 8.83 1.13 -9.82
C TYR A 48 9.74 1.49 -8.65
N LEU A 49 11.03 1.64 -8.92
CA LEU A 49 11.97 2.32 -8.05
C LEU A 49 12.47 3.57 -8.79
N LEU A 50 12.10 4.73 -8.29
CA LEU A 50 12.54 6.01 -8.79
C LEU A 50 13.74 6.47 -7.97
N HIS A 51 14.75 6.99 -8.62
CA HIS A 51 15.91 7.60 -7.97
C HIS A 51 16.07 9.04 -8.43
N TRP A 52 15.96 9.98 -7.49
CA TRP A 52 16.28 11.37 -7.70
C TRP A 52 17.68 11.62 -7.14
N PRO A 53 18.70 11.77 -8.01
CA PRO A 53 20.05 11.97 -7.55
C PRO A 53 20.20 13.25 -6.72
N GLY A 54 20.91 13.14 -5.60
CA GLY A 54 21.34 14.31 -4.84
C GLY A 54 22.45 15.10 -5.52
N THR A 55 22.96 16.12 -4.84
CA THR A 55 24.14 16.87 -5.30
C THR A 55 25.39 15.96 -5.31
N GLU A 56 26.50 16.43 -5.90
CA GLU A 56 27.79 15.70 -5.86
C GLU A 56 28.32 15.45 -4.43
N ALA A 57 27.84 16.20 -3.44
CA ALA A 57 28.18 16.05 -2.04
C ALA A 57 27.24 15.08 -1.28
N ALA A 58 26.24 14.52 -1.95
CA ALA A 58 25.28 13.60 -1.34
C ALA A 58 25.98 12.36 -0.78
N THR A 59 25.63 12.01 0.45
CA THR A 59 26.18 10.86 1.18
C THR A 59 25.13 9.96 1.77
N LYS A 60 23.87 10.42 1.79
CA LYS A 60 22.74 9.73 2.39
C LYS A 60 21.70 9.35 1.34
N ASN A 61 20.98 8.29 1.65
CA ASN A 61 19.88 7.80 0.84
C ASN A 61 18.61 7.75 1.70
N TYR A 62 17.53 8.33 1.20
CA TYR A 62 16.21 8.29 1.82
C TYR A 62 15.25 7.57 0.89
N LEU A 63 14.46 6.65 1.44
CA LEU A 63 13.49 5.87 0.69
C LEU A 63 12.08 6.21 1.18
N PHE A 64 11.21 6.53 0.23
CA PHE A 64 9.77 6.66 0.43
C PHE A 64 9.08 5.49 -0.25
N ILE A 65 8.17 4.83 0.46
CA ILE A 65 7.45 3.67 -0.05
C ILE A 65 5.97 4.01 -0.13
N ALA A 66 5.33 3.55 -1.18
CA ALA A 66 3.89 3.56 -1.36
C ALA A 66 3.51 2.41 -2.28
N HIS A 67 2.22 2.06 -2.36
CA HIS A 67 1.80 1.00 -3.27
C HIS A 67 0.67 1.41 -4.22
N GLN A 68 0.59 0.70 -5.32
CA GLN A 68 -0.33 0.97 -6.42
C GLN A 68 -1.61 0.15 -6.30
N ASP A 69 -1.47 -1.02 -5.70
CA ASP A 69 -2.55 -2.00 -5.59
C ASP A 69 -3.54 -1.65 -4.48
N VAL A 70 -4.65 -2.31 -4.52
CA VAL A 70 -5.74 -2.15 -3.55
C VAL A 70 -6.42 -3.49 -3.31
N VAL A 71 -6.97 -3.67 -2.12
CA VAL A 71 -7.81 -4.84 -1.82
C VAL A 71 -9.12 -4.81 -2.62
N PRO A 72 -9.70 -5.98 -2.94
CA PRO A 72 -10.99 -6.05 -3.61
C PRO A 72 -12.12 -5.43 -2.77
N VAL A 73 -13.19 -5.06 -3.43
CA VAL A 73 -14.43 -4.61 -2.77
C VAL A 73 -15.39 -5.80 -2.64
N ASP A 74 -15.88 -6.03 -1.43
CA ASP A 74 -16.93 -7.04 -1.23
C ASP A 74 -18.22 -6.58 -1.93
N ARG A 75 -18.67 -7.40 -2.89
CA ARG A 75 -19.90 -7.12 -3.65
C ARG A 75 -21.14 -6.94 -2.77
N LYS A 76 -21.16 -7.55 -1.58
CA LYS A 76 -22.27 -7.44 -0.65
C LYS A 76 -22.31 -6.10 0.08
N SER A 77 -21.17 -5.44 0.23
CA SER A 77 -21.05 -4.14 0.89
C SER A 77 -21.16 -2.94 -0.06
N ILE A 78 -21.26 -3.15 -1.37
CA ILE A 78 -21.31 -2.04 -2.35
C ILE A 78 -22.44 -1.06 -2.04
N ALA A 79 -23.59 -1.54 -1.58
CA ALA A 79 -24.73 -0.68 -1.23
C ALA A 79 -24.49 0.18 0.02
N GLU A 80 -23.47 -0.11 0.81
CA GLU A 80 -23.09 0.65 2.02
C GLU A 80 -22.13 1.80 1.70
N TRP A 81 -21.58 1.83 0.48
CA TRP A 81 -20.68 2.88 0.05
C TRP A 81 -21.43 4.18 -0.28
N SER A 82 -20.89 5.31 0.16
CA SER A 82 -21.46 6.64 -0.14
C SER A 82 -21.30 7.05 -1.60
N ALA A 83 -20.36 6.44 -2.33
CA ALA A 83 -20.15 6.60 -3.77
C ALA A 83 -19.66 5.28 -4.35
N ALA A 84 -19.69 5.09 -5.67
CA ALA A 84 -19.17 3.86 -6.26
C ALA A 84 -17.68 3.68 -5.91
N PRO A 85 -17.25 2.46 -5.53
CA PRO A 85 -15.93 2.23 -4.96
C PRO A 85 -14.73 2.71 -5.78
N PHE A 86 -14.88 2.78 -7.10
CA PHE A 86 -13.84 3.24 -8.01
C PHE A 86 -14.23 4.49 -8.80
N SER A 87 -15.22 5.26 -8.33
CA SER A 87 -15.63 6.51 -9.01
C SER A 87 -14.58 7.60 -8.89
N GLY A 88 -13.93 7.70 -7.72
CA GLY A 88 -13.06 8.82 -7.40
C GLY A 88 -13.83 10.14 -7.32
N ASP A 89 -15.10 10.09 -6.90
CA ASP A 89 -15.96 11.26 -6.80
C ASP A 89 -15.43 12.23 -5.76
N PHE A 90 -15.43 13.51 -6.14
CA PHE A 90 -15.16 14.61 -5.21
C PHE A 90 -16.47 15.20 -4.71
N VAL A 91 -16.66 15.19 -3.42
CA VAL A 91 -17.83 15.79 -2.74
C VAL A 91 -17.35 16.97 -1.92
N ALA A 92 -17.76 18.17 -2.32
CA ALA A 92 -17.44 19.40 -1.59
C ALA A 92 -18.09 19.39 -0.19
N ASP A 93 -17.33 19.83 0.81
CA ASP A 93 -17.81 19.97 2.19
C ASP A 93 -17.55 21.39 2.73
N SER A 94 -18.56 22.23 2.58
CA SER A 94 -18.51 23.63 3.05
C SER A 94 -18.66 23.76 4.58
N THR A 95 -18.91 22.66 5.29
CA THR A 95 -19.10 22.67 6.76
C THR A 95 -17.81 22.50 7.54
N ARG A 96 -16.72 22.15 6.86
CA ARG A 96 -15.40 21.90 7.45
C ARG A 96 -14.34 22.83 6.85
N ALA A 97 -13.18 22.88 7.49
CA ALA A 97 -12.01 23.62 7.00
C ALA A 97 -11.27 22.90 5.84
N VAL A 98 -11.97 22.00 5.13
CA VAL A 98 -11.48 21.27 3.97
C VAL A 98 -12.40 21.52 2.79
N GLU A 99 -11.85 21.54 1.57
CA GLU A 99 -12.64 21.81 0.36
C GLU A 99 -13.65 20.69 0.06
N GLY A 100 -13.34 19.44 0.48
CA GLY A 100 -14.20 18.29 0.27
C GLY A 100 -13.48 16.97 0.47
N TRP A 101 -14.10 15.90 -0.01
CA TRP A 101 -13.66 14.53 0.16
C TRP A 101 -13.60 13.83 -1.20
N ILE A 102 -12.55 13.06 -1.41
CA ILE A 102 -12.46 12.12 -2.53
C ILE A 102 -12.87 10.74 -2.02
N TYR A 103 -13.90 10.16 -2.62
CA TYR A 103 -14.42 8.85 -2.26
C TYR A 103 -13.86 7.77 -3.19
N GLY A 104 -13.45 6.65 -2.59
CA GLY A 104 -13.11 5.47 -3.35
C GLY A 104 -12.16 4.51 -2.65
N ARG A 105 -12.07 3.28 -3.14
CA ARG A 105 -11.07 2.29 -2.74
C ARG A 105 -9.67 2.82 -3.13
N GLY A 106 -8.71 2.77 -2.18
CA GLY A 106 -7.36 3.26 -2.39
C GLY A 106 -7.18 4.77 -2.15
N THR A 107 -8.23 5.51 -1.72
CA THR A 107 -8.08 6.94 -1.39
C THR A 107 -7.30 7.19 -0.11
N LEU A 108 -7.19 6.20 0.78
CA LEU A 108 -6.36 6.25 1.98
C LEU A 108 -5.19 5.27 1.86
N ASP A 109 -5.47 4.07 1.45
CA ASP A 109 -4.56 2.95 1.39
C ASP A 109 -4.45 2.47 -0.07
N ASP A 110 -3.38 2.84 -0.83
CA ASP A 110 -2.33 3.83 -0.46
C ASP A 110 -2.06 4.78 -1.64
N LYS A 111 -3.00 4.87 -2.61
CA LYS A 111 -2.85 5.81 -3.73
C LYS A 111 -2.75 7.27 -3.28
N SER A 112 -3.19 7.58 -2.05
CA SER A 112 -3.02 8.93 -1.50
C SER A 112 -1.56 9.29 -1.32
N ALA A 113 -0.76 8.41 -0.69
CA ALA A 113 0.67 8.65 -0.51
C ALA A 113 1.40 8.64 -1.86
N LEU A 114 1.10 7.65 -2.73
CA LEU A 114 1.70 7.57 -4.06
C LEU A 114 1.47 8.87 -4.86
N ILE A 115 0.23 9.34 -4.94
CA ILE A 115 -0.10 10.56 -5.70
C ILE A 115 0.51 11.81 -5.03
N ALA A 116 0.49 11.89 -3.70
CA ALA A 116 1.11 13.00 -2.99
C ALA A 116 2.63 13.08 -3.24
N LEU A 117 3.31 11.94 -3.28
CA LEU A 117 4.73 11.86 -3.64
C LEU A 117 4.93 12.30 -5.09
N MET A 118 4.16 11.78 -6.04
CA MET A 118 4.27 12.14 -7.46
C MET A 118 4.00 13.63 -7.70
N GLU A 119 2.96 14.22 -7.09
CA GLU A 119 2.67 15.66 -7.16
C GLU A 119 3.81 16.49 -6.57
N THR A 120 4.39 16.03 -5.47
CA THR A 120 5.52 16.72 -4.82
C THR A 120 6.76 16.71 -5.72
N ILE A 121 7.12 15.55 -6.27
CA ILE A 121 8.27 15.42 -7.16
C ILE A 121 8.05 16.27 -8.42
N GLU A 122 6.86 16.19 -9.03
CA GLU A 122 6.52 16.99 -10.24
C GLU A 122 6.68 18.49 -9.99
N SER A 123 6.09 18.99 -8.90
CA SER A 123 6.16 20.41 -8.54
C SER A 123 7.59 20.89 -8.26
N LEU A 124 8.36 20.09 -7.52
CA LEU A 124 9.74 20.40 -7.19
C LEU A 124 10.64 20.32 -8.43
N SER A 125 10.48 19.28 -9.25
CA SER A 125 11.23 19.14 -10.52
C SER A 125 10.94 20.29 -11.46
N TYR A 126 9.67 20.65 -11.63
CA TYR A 126 9.26 21.78 -12.46
C TYR A 126 9.86 23.12 -11.99
N SER A 127 10.03 23.29 -10.67
CA SER A 127 10.66 24.48 -10.09
C SER A 127 12.19 24.49 -10.18
N GLY A 128 12.81 23.42 -10.69
CA GLY A 128 14.27 23.27 -10.77
C GLY A 128 14.93 22.94 -9.42
N PHE A 129 14.16 22.40 -8.47
CA PHE A 129 14.71 21.96 -7.19
C PHE A 129 15.70 20.81 -7.39
N GLN A 130 16.82 20.88 -6.71
CA GLN A 130 17.83 19.82 -6.63
C GLN A 130 17.94 19.35 -5.19
N PRO A 131 17.64 18.07 -4.88
CA PRO A 131 17.81 17.55 -3.53
C PRO A 131 19.29 17.53 -3.13
N GLU A 132 19.58 17.82 -1.88
CA GLU A 132 20.95 17.74 -1.35
C GLU A 132 21.43 16.29 -1.25
N GLU A 133 20.53 15.38 -0.86
CA GLU A 133 20.81 13.96 -0.66
C GLU A 133 20.01 13.11 -1.67
N HIS A 134 20.37 11.86 -1.85
CA HIS A 134 19.67 10.94 -2.75
C HIS A 134 18.28 10.59 -2.22
N LEU A 135 17.26 10.78 -3.04
CA LEU A 135 15.89 10.39 -2.75
C LEU A 135 15.46 9.22 -3.63
N TYR A 136 14.89 8.22 -3.00
CA TYR A 136 14.35 7.04 -3.67
C TYR A 136 12.86 6.93 -3.37
N PHE A 137 12.08 6.45 -4.36
CA PHE A 137 10.65 6.24 -4.21
C PHE A 137 10.31 4.86 -4.77
N CYS A 138 9.74 4.00 -3.93
CA CYS A 138 9.34 2.65 -4.34
C CYS A 138 7.81 2.57 -4.39
N PHE A 139 7.27 2.24 -5.56
CA PHE A 139 5.83 2.06 -5.75
C PHE A 139 5.54 0.59 -6.07
N GLY A 140 5.16 -0.16 -5.03
CA GLY A 140 4.88 -1.59 -5.10
C GLY A 140 3.58 -1.90 -5.85
N GLN A 141 3.51 -3.10 -6.43
CA GLN A 141 2.34 -3.57 -7.18
C GLN A 141 1.49 -4.59 -6.45
N ASP A 142 1.93 -5.12 -5.31
CA ASP A 142 1.36 -6.29 -4.64
C ASP A 142 1.52 -6.24 -3.11
N GLU A 143 1.48 -5.05 -2.53
CA GLU A 143 1.61 -4.86 -1.08
C GLU A 143 0.52 -5.63 -0.33
N GLU A 144 -0.73 -5.46 -0.74
CA GLU A 144 -1.94 -6.05 -0.16
C GLU A 144 -1.96 -7.59 -0.13
N ILE A 145 -1.04 -8.22 -0.85
CA ILE A 145 -0.83 -9.67 -0.87
C ILE A 145 0.58 -10.09 -0.44
N GLY A 146 1.30 -9.17 0.24
CA GLY A 146 2.57 -9.40 0.93
C GLY A 146 3.82 -9.04 0.15
N GLY A 147 3.75 -8.23 -0.90
CA GLY A 147 4.85 -7.52 -1.54
C GLY A 147 5.95 -8.37 -2.17
N LYS A 148 5.67 -9.64 -2.49
CA LYS A 148 6.71 -10.59 -2.95
C LYS A 148 7.27 -10.25 -4.31
N ALA A 149 6.46 -9.74 -5.22
CA ALA A 149 6.86 -9.28 -6.54
C ALA A 149 7.16 -7.78 -6.58
N GLY A 150 6.78 -7.04 -5.53
CA GLY A 150 6.99 -5.61 -5.35
C GLY A 150 8.19 -5.29 -4.45
N ALA A 151 7.92 -4.82 -3.25
CA ALA A 151 8.93 -4.33 -2.32
C ALA A 151 10.03 -5.35 -2.01
N ALA A 152 9.71 -6.65 -1.93
CA ALA A 152 10.72 -7.68 -1.68
C ALA A 152 11.76 -7.80 -2.79
N VAL A 153 11.35 -7.66 -4.06
CA VAL A 153 12.29 -7.69 -5.21
C VAL A 153 13.16 -6.44 -5.21
N VAL A 154 12.59 -5.27 -4.93
CA VAL A 154 13.34 -4.01 -4.79
C VAL A 154 14.34 -4.11 -3.65
N ALA A 155 13.94 -4.62 -2.48
CA ALA A 155 14.84 -4.83 -1.35
C ALA A 155 16.01 -5.78 -1.68
N ALA A 156 15.73 -6.86 -2.42
CA ALA A 156 16.78 -7.77 -2.92
C ALA A 156 17.74 -7.07 -3.89
N HIS A 157 17.23 -6.26 -4.80
CA HIS A 157 18.03 -5.45 -5.72
C HIS A 157 18.92 -4.45 -4.96
N CYS A 158 18.38 -3.68 -4.04
CA CYS A 158 19.12 -2.72 -3.21
C CYS A 158 20.24 -3.42 -2.45
N ARG A 159 19.95 -4.59 -1.85
CA ARG A 159 20.95 -5.40 -1.16
C ARG A 159 22.07 -5.86 -2.10
N ALA A 160 21.74 -6.34 -3.29
CA ALA A 160 22.71 -6.78 -4.29
C ALA A 160 23.62 -5.64 -4.78
N LYS A 161 23.10 -4.42 -4.85
CA LYS A 161 23.83 -3.20 -5.18
C LYS A 161 24.63 -2.61 -4.02
N GLY A 162 24.47 -3.14 -2.79
CA GLY A 162 25.03 -2.54 -1.58
C GLY A 162 24.41 -1.21 -1.18
N LEU A 163 23.24 -0.88 -1.76
CA LEU A 163 22.48 0.33 -1.46
C LEU A 163 21.84 0.19 -0.07
N ARG A 164 22.08 1.19 0.78
CA ARG A 164 21.52 1.29 2.14
C ARG A 164 20.82 2.62 2.27
N PHE A 165 19.75 2.62 3.04
CA PHE A 165 18.96 3.81 3.33
C PHE A 165 19.21 4.27 4.77
N ASP A 166 19.42 5.57 4.94
CA ASP A 166 19.59 6.23 6.25
C ASP A 166 18.23 6.37 6.95
N ALA A 167 17.16 6.55 6.18
CA ALA A 167 15.80 6.46 6.66
C ALA A 167 14.87 5.90 5.56
N ILE A 168 13.84 5.20 6.01
CA ILE A 168 12.75 4.71 5.18
C ILE A 168 11.45 5.26 5.76
N LEU A 169 10.64 5.90 4.92
CA LEU A 169 9.28 6.32 5.24
C LEU A 169 8.33 5.46 4.43
N ASP A 170 7.48 4.74 5.13
CA ASP A 170 6.44 3.89 4.58
C ASP A 170 5.07 4.44 4.96
N GLU A 171 4.01 3.84 4.46
CA GLU A 171 2.67 4.13 4.91
C GLU A 171 2.50 3.85 6.41
N GLY A 172 1.43 4.33 7.01
CA GLY A 172 1.28 4.06 8.42
C GLY A 172 0.11 4.74 9.10
N GLY A 173 0.38 5.21 10.31
CA GLY A 173 -0.61 5.69 11.23
C GLY A 173 -1.37 6.95 10.76
N ILE A 174 -2.49 7.16 11.38
CA ILE A 174 -3.35 8.34 11.16
C ILE A 174 -3.18 9.35 12.29
N ILE A 175 -3.49 10.60 12.00
CA ILE A 175 -3.69 11.59 13.06
C ILE A 175 -5.12 11.42 13.59
N SER A 176 -5.26 11.09 14.86
CA SER A 176 -6.56 10.82 15.47
C SER A 176 -6.74 11.56 16.80
N THR A 177 -8.00 11.82 17.16
CA THR A 177 -8.37 12.34 18.48
C THR A 177 -8.97 11.22 19.32
N GLY A 178 -8.77 11.27 20.64
CA GLY A 178 -9.39 10.32 21.57
C GLY A 178 -8.81 8.92 21.58
N SER A 179 -7.79 8.61 20.78
CA SER A 179 -7.14 7.30 20.72
C SER A 179 -6.21 7.02 21.90
N ILE A 180 -5.75 8.04 22.61
CA ILE A 180 -4.89 7.89 23.78
C ILE A 180 -5.68 8.25 25.04
N PRO A 181 -5.74 7.38 26.05
CA PRO A 181 -6.38 7.68 27.33
C PRO A 181 -5.82 8.97 27.96
N GLY A 182 -6.69 9.89 28.30
CA GLY A 182 -6.32 11.19 28.86
C GLY A 182 -6.12 12.33 27.85
N LEU A 183 -6.07 12.04 26.54
CA LEU A 183 -5.94 13.03 25.46
C LEU A 183 -7.17 13.02 24.53
N LYS A 184 -8.36 13.33 25.08
CA LYS A 184 -9.62 13.17 24.34
C LYS A 184 -9.76 14.09 23.13
N ASP A 185 -9.34 15.35 23.26
CA ASP A 185 -9.58 16.39 22.27
C ASP A 185 -8.29 16.86 21.57
N THR A 186 -7.17 16.20 21.85
CA THR A 186 -5.88 16.54 21.26
C THR A 186 -5.63 15.63 20.05
N PRO A 187 -5.39 16.19 18.85
CA PRO A 187 -4.92 15.40 17.71
C PRO A 187 -3.57 14.79 18.01
N VAL A 188 -3.42 13.48 17.79
CA VAL A 188 -2.18 12.73 18.01
C VAL A 188 -1.80 12.01 16.74
N ALA A 189 -0.59 12.29 16.24
CA ALA A 189 0.05 11.55 15.18
C ALA A 189 0.93 10.45 15.81
N LEU A 190 0.63 9.19 15.47
CA LEU A 190 1.45 8.06 15.90
C LEU A 190 2.46 7.74 14.80
N ILE A 191 3.74 7.72 15.15
CA ILE A 191 4.82 7.31 14.26
C ILE A 191 5.31 5.96 14.73
N GLY A 192 5.07 4.91 13.93
CA GLY A 192 5.63 3.58 14.14
C GLY A 192 7.12 3.59 13.79
N THR A 193 7.96 3.12 14.68
CA THR A 193 9.42 3.05 14.45
C THR A 193 9.91 1.61 14.30
N ALA A 194 9.01 0.64 14.43
CA ALA A 194 9.27 -0.78 14.23
C ALA A 194 7.96 -1.52 13.97
N GLU A 195 8.03 -2.58 13.23
CA GLU A 195 6.93 -3.50 12.98
C GLU A 195 7.19 -4.88 13.58
N LYS A 196 6.09 -5.55 13.97
CA LYS A 196 6.14 -6.95 14.40
C LYS A 196 6.24 -7.85 13.19
N GLY A 197 6.89 -9.01 13.36
CA GLY A 197 6.85 -10.06 12.35
C GLY A 197 5.41 -10.57 12.12
N TYR A 198 5.07 -10.83 10.87
CA TYR A 198 3.80 -11.40 10.46
C TYR A 198 3.96 -12.91 10.20
N LEU A 199 3.01 -13.72 10.69
CA LEU A 199 2.98 -15.16 10.48
C LEU A 199 1.55 -15.62 10.21
N SER A 200 1.33 -16.20 9.04
CA SER A 200 0.12 -16.96 8.72
C SER A 200 0.35 -18.44 9.02
N VAL A 201 -0.56 -19.03 9.74
CA VAL A 201 -0.52 -20.48 10.06
C VAL A 201 -1.81 -21.13 9.58
N GLU A 202 -1.68 -22.13 8.72
CA GLU A 202 -2.78 -23.02 8.35
C GLU A 202 -2.75 -24.28 9.20
N VAL A 203 -3.84 -24.56 9.88
CA VAL A 203 -3.98 -25.76 10.70
C VAL A 203 -5.10 -26.63 10.14
N SER A 204 -4.74 -27.81 9.67
CA SER A 204 -5.67 -28.78 9.07
C SER A 204 -5.95 -29.93 10.02
N PHE A 205 -7.23 -30.25 10.19
CA PHE A 205 -7.69 -31.40 11.00
C PHE A 205 -8.30 -32.47 10.10
N ASN A 206 -7.55 -33.55 9.89
CA ASN A 206 -7.98 -34.69 9.08
C ASN A 206 -8.30 -35.89 9.96
N LEU A 207 -9.56 -36.29 9.99
CA LEU A 207 -10.02 -37.52 10.66
C LEU A 207 -10.81 -38.38 9.69
N ALA A 208 -10.78 -39.69 9.93
CA ALA A 208 -11.63 -40.63 9.19
C ALA A 208 -13.10 -40.30 9.43
N GLY A 209 -13.87 -40.21 8.35
CA GLY A 209 -15.31 -39.98 8.43
C GLY A 209 -16.04 -41.15 9.13
N GLY A 210 -17.19 -40.85 9.72
CA GLY A 210 -18.09 -41.83 10.34
C GLY A 210 -19.50 -41.64 9.83
N HIS A 211 -20.39 -42.58 10.21
CA HIS A 211 -21.81 -42.47 9.86
C HIS A 211 -22.46 -41.36 10.68
N SER A 212 -23.20 -40.48 10.02
CA SER A 212 -23.79 -39.29 10.66
C SER A 212 -24.76 -39.59 11.81
N SER A 213 -25.39 -40.78 11.80
CA SER A 213 -26.28 -41.20 12.88
C SER A 213 -25.56 -41.81 14.11
N MET A 214 -24.27 -42.10 13.98
CA MET A 214 -23.40 -42.60 15.05
C MET A 214 -22.06 -41.86 15.00
N PRO A 215 -22.06 -40.58 15.34
CA PRO A 215 -20.84 -39.77 15.27
C PRO A 215 -19.82 -40.27 16.30
N ASN A 216 -18.55 -40.28 15.89
CA ASN A 216 -17.46 -40.54 16.82
C ASN A 216 -17.41 -39.43 17.88
N THR A 217 -16.94 -39.75 19.07
CA THR A 217 -16.72 -38.76 20.15
C THR A 217 -15.71 -37.71 19.76
N GLU A 218 -14.81 -38.04 18.85
CA GLU A 218 -13.80 -37.09 18.30
C GLU A 218 -14.02 -36.95 16.80
N THR A 219 -14.22 -35.69 16.36
CA THR A 219 -14.41 -35.31 14.98
C THR A 219 -13.39 -34.21 14.62
N ALA A 220 -13.18 -33.93 13.34
CA ALA A 220 -12.34 -32.79 12.90
C ALA A 220 -12.83 -31.49 13.50
N ILE A 221 -14.15 -31.30 13.63
CA ILE A 221 -14.76 -30.11 14.23
C ILE A 221 -14.45 -30.02 15.72
N THR A 222 -14.56 -31.09 16.47
CA THR A 222 -14.26 -31.09 17.93
C THR A 222 -12.77 -30.84 18.19
N ARG A 223 -11.88 -31.37 17.34
CA ARG A 223 -10.44 -31.06 17.42
C ARG A 223 -10.15 -29.59 17.08
N ALA A 224 -10.77 -29.07 16.03
CA ALA A 224 -10.62 -27.64 15.68
C ALA A 224 -11.11 -26.74 16.82
N ALA A 225 -12.26 -27.03 17.41
CA ALA A 225 -12.79 -26.29 18.55
C ALA A 225 -11.87 -26.36 19.78
N THR A 226 -11.33 -27.55 20.10
CA THR A 226 -10.38 -27.73 21.21
C THR A 226 -9.10 -26.92 20.97
N PHE A 227 -8.56 -26.94 19.74
CA PHE A 227 -7.39 -26.16 19.37
C PHE A 227 -7.65 -24.65 19.50
N THR A 228 -8.77 -24.17 18.95
CA THR A 228 -9.12 -22.74 19.02
C THR A 228 -9.29 -22.23 20.46
N ASN A 229 -9.82 -23.07 21.35
CA ASN A 229 -9.98 -22.72 22.76
C ASN A 229 -8.65 -22.75 23.55
N ALA A 230 -7.58 -23.30 22.97
CA ALA A 230 -6.26 -23.37 23.61
C ALA A 230 -5.32 -22.25 23.15
N LEU A 231 -5.71 -21.47 22.12
CA LEU A 231 -5.03 -20.26 21.67
C LEU A 231 -5.41 -19.05 22.54
#